data_713da2ee554a3065331670b681972582
#
_entry.id   713da2ee554a3065331670b681972582
#
_cell.length_a   1.000
_cell.length_b   1.000
_cell.length_c   1.000
_cell.angle_alpha   90.00
_cell.angle_beta   90.00
_cell.angle_gamma   90.00
#
_symmetry.space_group_name_H-M   'P 1'
#
loop_
_entity.id
_entity.type
_entity.pdbx_description
1 polymer ?
#
loop_
_entity_poly.entity_id
_entity_poly.type
_entity_poly.pdbx_seq_one_letter_code
_entity_poly.pdbx_strand_id
1 'polypeptide(L)'
;MSLTFNGSQNQANINENWLFNINHSGGNLYLALADVTHSSNFYYGAITNNPSIRESINLVKSTSQTANLSLTVADFEIDGSKLSELIFNGSNYYINRPVTVSIKINTDNPVTVGTFRILDLSFNGDLIEIQMAAKRPWDNIQSPSEKSDTGVYVPIVYGDYTGAVADSIVSTNNVFMDNASMSRG
;
A
#
# COMPACT_ATOMS: atom_id res chain seq x y z
N MET A 1 7.06 5.88 14.28
CA MET A 1 8.32 5.86 13.49
C MET A 1 8.93 7.24 13.57
N SER A 2 10.19 7.39 13.93
CA SER A 2 10.87 8.70 13.95
C SER A 2 11.64 8.85 12.65
N LEU A 3 11.32 9.87 11.87
CA LEU A 3 12.07 10.22 10.67
C LEU A 3 13.26 11.11 11.08
N THR A 4 14.46 10.73 10.68
CA THR A 4 15.67 11.49 10.96
C THR A 4 16.25 12.04 9.65
N PHE A 5 16.37 13.37 9.58
CA PHE A 5 16.98 14.07 8.45
C PHE A 5 18.32 14.68 8.90
N ASN A 6 19.34 14.54 8.07
CA ASN A 6 20.70 14.96 8.39
C ASN A 6 20.86 16.50 8.29
N GLY A 7 20.69 17.19 9.41
CA GLY A 7 21.04 18.59 9.54
C GLY A 7 20.05 19.63 9.05
N SER A 8 19.08 19.25 8.20
CA SER A 8 18.11 20.21 7.64
C SER A 8 17.04 20.67 8.63
N GLN A 9 16.86 19.95 9.72
CA GLN A 9 15.81 20.23 10.72
C GLN A 9 16.01 21.55 11.48
N ASN A 10 17.23 22.06 11.53
CA ASN A 10 17.58 23.29 12.25
C ASN A 10 17.74 24.52 11.35
N GLN A 11 17.34 24.41 10.07
CA GLN A 11 17.43 25.54 9.13
C GLN A 11 16.22 26.46 9.25
N ALA A 12 16.45 27.78 9.09
CA ALA A 12 15.39 28.78 9.16
C ALA A 12 14.35 28.65 8.02
N ASN A 13 14.76 28.11 6.87
CA ASN A 13 13.91 27.86 5.72
C ASN A 13 13.92 26.37 5.39
N ILE A 14 12.83 25.68 5.66
CA ILE A 14 12.66 24.28 5.31
C ILE A 14 11.83 24.20 4.04
N ASN A 15 12.39 23.62 2.98
CA ASN A 15 11.67 23.25 1.78
C ASN A 15 11.39 21.74 1.82
N GLU A 16 10.14 21.40 2.06
CA GLU A 16 9.66 20.04 2.12
C GLU A 16 9.04 19.64 0.78
N ASN A 17 9.50 18.55 0.20
CA ASN A 17 8.95 17.98 -1.03
C ASN A 17 8.56 16.52 -0.80
N TRP A 18 7.32 16.20 -1.08
CA TRP A 18 6.80 14.84 -1.03
C TRP A 18 6.99 14.16 -2.37
N LEU A 19 7.59 12.98 -2.35
CA LEU A 19 7.91 12.19 -3.52
C LEU A 19 7.09 10.90 -3.51
N PHE A 20 6.39 10.65 -4.61
CA PHE A 20 5.56 9.47 -4.81
C PHE A 20 6.09 8.69 -6.00
N ASN A 21 6.49 7.45 -5.75
CA ASN A 21 6.83 6.50 -6.79
C ASN A 21 5.67 5.49 -6.91
N ILE A 22 4.87 5.64 -7.95
CA ILE A 22 3.73 4.78 -8.27
C ILE A 22 4.22 3.70 -9.22
N ASN A 23 4.30 2.46 -8.74
CA ASN A 23 4.64 1.32 -9.58
C ASN A 23 3.38 0.77 -10.23
N HIS A 24 3.21 1.00 -11.52
CA HIS A 24 2.10 0.46 -12.32
C HIS A 24 2.55 -0.71 -13.21
N SER A 25 1.65 -1.33 -13.97
CA SER A 25 1.98 -2.52 -14.75
C SER A 25 2.99 -2.29 -15.89
N GLY A 26 3.12 -1.05 -16.36
CA GLY A 26 4.04 -0.67 -17.45
C GLY A 26 5.32 0.03 -16.97
N GLY A 27 5.51 0.22 -15.68
CA GLY A 27 6.70 0.92 -15.16
C GLY A 27 6.44 1.72 -13.89
N ASN A 28 7.07 2.88 -13.79
CA ASN A 28 6.94 3.77 -12.64
C ASN A 28 6.48 5.16 -13.10
N LEU A 29 5.54 5.73 -12.36
CA LEU A 29 5.15 7.13 -12.47
C LEU A 29 5.67 7.87 -11.23
N TYR A 30 6.39 8.96 -11.43
CA TYR A 30 7.02 9.74 -10.38
C TYR A 30 6.33 11.09 -10.23
N LEU A 31 5.70 11.33 -9.09
CA LEU A 31 4.99 12.57 -8.77
C LEU A 31 5.58 13.24 -7.53
N ALA A 32 5.51 14.57 -7.47
CA ALA A 32 5.99 15.36 -6.34
C ALA A 32 5.14 16.63 -6.16
N LEU A 33 5.35 17.34 -5.03
CA LEU A 33 4.80 18.69 -4.84
C LEU A 33 5.46 19.74 -5.73
N ALA A 34 6.77 19.55 -5.98
CA ALA A 34 7.54 20.41 -6.87
C ALA A 34 8.48 19.56 -7.71
N ASP A 35 8.78 20.02 -8.93
CA ASP A 35 9.70 19.33 -9.83
C ASP A 35 11.04 19.07 -9.17
N VAL A 36 11.48 17.83 -9.23
CA VAL A 36 12.79 17.43 -8.69
C VAL A 36 13.32 16.18 -9.37
N THR A 37 14.62 16.16 -9.61
CA THR A 37 15.33 14.95 -10.05
C THR A 37 15.99 14.29 -8.84
N HIS A 38 15.73 13.00 -8.66
CA HIS A 38 16.39 12.17 -7.65
C HIS A 38 16.70 10.78 -8.21
N SER A 39 17.94 10.31 -8.00
CA SER A 39 18.41 8.98 -8.46
C SER A 39 18.11 8.72 -9.94
N SER A 40 18.39 9.72 -10.80
CA SER A 40 18.14 9.71 -12.25
C SER A 40 16.65 9.65 -12.66
N ASN A 41 15.71 9.73 -11.74
CA ASN A 41 14.29 9.81 -12.03
C ASN A 41 13.80 11.25 -11.87
N PHE A 42 13.01 11.71 -12.82
CA PHE A 42 12.37 13.00 -12.75
C PHE A 42 10.98 12.84 -12.09
N TYR A 43 10.74 13.58 -11.02
CA TYR A 43 9.48 13.65 -10.32
C TYR A 43 8.74 14.90 -10.76
N TYR A 44 7.56 14.73 -11.30
CA TYR A 44 6.72 15.83 -11.81
C TYR A 44 5.99 16.52 -10.65
N GLY A 45 6.14 17.83 -10.54
CA GLY A 45 5.53 18.68 -9.54
C GLY A 45 4.04 18.94 -9.82
N ALA A 46 3.25 17.89 -9.88
CA ALA A 46 1.85 17.94 -10.28
C ALA A 46 0.85 17.78 -9.11
N ILE A 47 1.35 17.55 -7.90
CA ILE A 47 0.50 17.39 -6.72
C ILE A 47 0.04 18.77 -6.26
N THR A 48 -1.29 18.98 -6.20
CA THR A 48 -1.91 20.27 -5.89
C THR A 48 -2.32 20.43 -4.43
N ASN A 49 -2.42 19.34 -3.67
CA ASN A 49 -2.75 19.36 -2.26
C ASN A 49 -1.56 18.95 -1.40
N ASN A 50 -1.48 19.44 -0.17
CA ASN A 50 -0.50 18.95 0.79
C ASN A 50 -0.90 17.56 1.28
N PRO A 51 -0.09 16.53 1.07
CA PRO A 51 -0.38 15.20 1.53
C PRO A 51 -0.47 15.14 3.05
N SER A 52 -1.43 14.41 3.58
CA SER A 52 -1.52 14.16 5.01
C SER A 52 -1.79 12.68 5.28
N ILE A 53 -1.01 12.09 6.17
CA ILE A 53 -1.18 10.70 6.59
C ILE A 53 -1.93 10.71 7.91
N ARG A 54 -3.06 10.00 7.95
CA ARG A 54 -3.88 9.90 9.16
C ARG A 54 -3.96 8.45 9.61
N GLU A 55 -3.56 8.23 10.84
CA GLU A 55 -3.72 6.96 11.54
C GLU A 55 -4.56 7.20 12.80
N SER A 56 -5.42 6.27 13.14
CA SER A 56 -6.16 6.35 14.39
C SER A 56 -6.25 4.98 15.07
N ILE A 57 -6.11 5.01 16.41
CA ILE A 57 -6.27 3.85 17.26
C ILE A 57 -7.38 4.18 18.26
N ASN A 58 -8.43 3.36 18.28
CA ASN A 58 -9.46 3.45 19.29
C ASN A 58 -9.22 2.38 20.36
N LEU A 59 -8.62 2.78 21.47
CA LEU A 59 -8.27 1.86 22.57
C LEU A 59 -9.50 1.28 23.26
N VAL A 60 -10.62 2.01 23.29
CA VAL A 60 -11.86 1.55 23.95
C VAL A 60 -12.51 0.42 23.15
N LYS A 61 -12.52 0.54 21.84
CA LYS A 61 -13.10 -0.45 20.92
C LYS A 61 -12.08 -1.47 20.43
N SER A 62 -10.80 -1.33 20.83
CA SER A 62 -9.70 -2.17 20.32
C SER A 62 -9.63 -2.21 18.79
N THR A 63 -9.95 -1.08 18.14
CA THR A 63 -9.92 -0.96 16.69
C THR A 63 -8.83 0.03 16.25
N SER A 64 -8.15 -0.31 15.17
CA SER A 64 -7.21 0.60 14.51
C SER A 64 -7.66 0.85 13.08
N GLN A 65 -7.50 2.08 12.63
CA GLN A 65 -7.67 2.42 11.22
C GLN A 65 -6.30 2.46 10.56
N THR A 66 -6.20 1.82 9.41
CA THR A 66 -4.99 1.87 8.58
C THR A 66 -4.77 3.30 8.10
N ALA A 67 -3.50 3.70 8.01
CA ALA A 67 -3.14 4.99 7.43
C ALA A 67 -3.71 5.12 6.02
N ASN A 68 -4.47 6.19 5.81
CA ASN A 68 -4.99 6.57 4.52
C ASN A 68 -4.31 7.85 4.04
N LEU A 69 -4.14 7.94 2.74
CA LEU A 69 -3.52 9.09 2.08
C LEU A 69 -4.29 9.39 0.80
N SER A 70 -4.67 10.64 0.63
CA SER A 70 -5.31 11.13 -0.59
C SER A 70 -4.43 12.17 -1.28
N LEU A 71 -4.26 12.03 -2.58
CA LEU A 71 -3.57 12.99 -3.43
C LEU A 71 -4.53 13.57 -4.45
N THR A 72 -4.35 14.85 -4.71
CA THR A 72 -4.95 15.53 -5.86
C THR A 72 -3.84 15.95 -6.81
N VAL A 73 -3.89 15.47 -8.02
CA VAL A 73 -2.86 15.66 -9.05
C VAL A 73 -3.48 16.44 -10.21
N ALA A 74 -2.78 17.46 -10.70
CA ALA A 74 -3.18 18.15 -11.90
C ALA A 74 -3.05 17.23 -13.12
N ASP A 75 -3.99 17.33 -14.07
CA ASP A 75 -3.91 16.62 -15.33
C ASP A 75 -2.93 17.33 -16.27
N PHE A 76 -1.70 16.90 -16.26
CA PHE A 76 -0.61 17.45 -17.07
C PHE A 76 -0.18 16.48 -18.17
N GLU A 77 0.64 16.98 -19.09
CA GLU A 77 1.10 16.22 -20.25
C GLU A 77 2.45 15.55 -19.97
N ILE A 78 2.54 14.27 -20.25
CA ILE A 78 3.76 13.47 -20.19
C ILE A 78 3.96 12.85 -21.58
N ASP A 79 5.07 13.14 -22.22
CA ASP A 79 5.44 12.57 -23.54
C ASP A 79 4.31 12.70 -24.60
N GLY A 80 3.58 13.82 -24.57
CA GLY A 80 2.52 14.11 -25.56
C GLY A 80 1.15 13.49 -25.26
N SER A 81 0.98 12.89 -24.09
CA SER A 81 -0.31 12.35 -23.62
C SER A 81 -0.67 12.92 -22.26
N LYS A 82 -1.95 13.20 -22.04
CA LYS A 82 -2.42 13.63 -20.72
C LYS A 82 -2.32 12.50 -19.70
N LEU A 83 -2.03 12.85 -18.44
CA LEU A 83 -1.95 11.89 -17.36
C LEU A 83 -3.27 11.12 -17.19
N SER A 84 -4.41 11.77 -17.34
CA SER A 84 -5.73 11.15 -17.33
C SER A 84 -5.87 10.08 -18.42
N GLU A 85 -5.38 10.33 -19.62
CA GLU A 85 -5.40 9.36 -20.71
C GLU A 85 -4.52 8.13 -20.39
N LEU A 86 -3.33 8.37 -19.83
CA LEU A 86 -2.41 7.30 -19.44
C LEU A 86 -3.01 6.41 -18.35
N ILE A 87 -3.74 7.02 -17.39
CA ILE A 87 -4.30 6.30 -16.24
C ILE A 87 -5.61 5.58 -16.62
N PHE A 88 -6.54 6.26 -17.31
CA PHE A 88 -7.90 5.74 -17.50
C PHE A 88 -8.12 5.06 -18.86
N ASN A 89 -7.41 5.47 -19.90
CA ASN A 89 -7.54 4.92 -21.25
C ASN A 89 -6.35 4.07 -21.68
N GLY A 90 -5.27 4.09 -20.91
CA GLY A 90 -4.08 3.29 -21.15
C GLY A 90 -4.27 1.81 -20.83
N SER A 91 -3.34 0.98 -21.30
CA SER A 91 -3.29 -0.45 -20.98
C SER A 91 -2.68 -0.76 -19.62
N ASN A 92 -2.26 0.28 -18.89
CA ASN A 92 -1.61 0.14 -17.60
C ASN A 92 -2.61 0.06 -16.44
N TYR A 93 -2.31 -0.80 -15.46
CA TYR A 93 -3.13 -0.97 -14.27
C TYR A 93 -2.49 -0.27 -13.08
N TYR A 94 -3.27 0.56 -12.40
CA TYR A 94 -2.86 1.35 -11.24
C TYR A 94 -3.52 0.88 -9.94
N ILE A 95 -4.75 0.38 -10.01
CA ILE A 95 -5.48 -0.08 -8.82
C ILE A 95 -4.73 -1.23 -8.14
N ASN A 96 -4.68 -1.19 -6.82
CA ASN A 96 -3.97 -2.13 -5.95
C ASN A 96 -2.44 -2.16 -6.15
N ARG A 97 -1.88 -1.20 -6.88
CA ARG A 97 -0.45 -1.09 -7.10
C ARG A 97 0.27 -0.38 -5.96
N PRO A 98 1.52 -0.77 -5.68
CA PRO A 98 2.29 -0.15 -4.62
C PRO A 98 2.73 1.26 -4.98
N VAL A 99 2.69 2.13 -3.99
CA VAL A 99 3.18 3.50 -4.04
C VAL A 99 4.17 3.68 -2.90
N THR A 100 5.42 3.98 -3.22
CA THR A 100 6.42 4.34 -2.22
C THR A 100 6.36 5.85 -2.00
N VAL A 101 6.15 6.25 -0.75
CA VAL A 101 6.07 7.65 -0.34
C VAL A 101 7.33 8.02 0.42
N SER A 102 7.97 9.09 0.01
CA SER A 102 9.18 9.62 0.65
C SER A 102 9.08 11.13 0.84
N ILE A 103 9.76 11.66 1.84
CA ILE A 103 9.89 13.10 2.08
C ILE A 103 11.33 13.50 1.86
N LYS A 104 11.53 14.55 1.07
CA LYS A 104 12.81 15.20 0.87
C LYS A 104 12.77 16.58 1.52
N ILE A 105 13.74 16.87 2.37
CA ILE A 105 13.91 18.18 3.00
C ILE A 105 15.15 18.84 2.41
N ASN A 106 14.97 20.00 1.83
CA ASN A 106 16.05 20.78 1.20
C ASN A 106 16.88 19.92 0.22
N THR A 107 18.18 19.80 0.45
CA THR A 107 19.12 19.02 -0.36
C THR A 107 19.39 17.62 0.18
N ASP A 108 18.77 17.25 1.31
CA ASP A 108 18.96 15.93 1.93
C ASP A 108 18.41 14.80 1.04
N ASN A 109 18.92 13.60 1.29
CA ASN A 109 18.35 12.41 0.64
C ASN A 109 16.92 12.17 1.13
N PRO A 110 16.01 11.77 0.25
CA PRO A 110 14.65 11.44 0.66
C PRO A 110 14.61 10.32 1.69
N VAL A 111 13.74 10.47 2.66
CA VAL A 111 13.45 9.45 3.67
C VAL A 111 12.09 8.82 3.37
N THR A 112 12.06 7.50 3.24
CA THR A 112 10.82 6.78 2.98
C THR A 112 9.91 6.82 4.20
N VAL A 113 8.70 7.33 4.01
CA VAL A 113 7.64 7.38 5.01
C VAL A 113 6.92 6.04 5.11
N GLY A 114 6.64 5.44 3.96
CA GLY A 114 5.96 4.17 3.91
C GLY A 114 5.60 3.71 2.50
N THR A 115 5.01 2.52 2.44
CA THR A 115 4.45 1.98 1.20
C THR A 115 2.95 1.90 1.33
N PHE A 116 2.29 2.47 0.35
CA PHE A 116 0.83 2.49 0.22
C PHE A 116 0.42 1.66 -0.99
N ARG A 117 -0.86 1.42 -1.14
CA ARG A 117 -1.46 0.87 -2.36
C ARG A 117 -2.62 1.73 -2.79
N ILE A 118 -2.81 1.86 -4.08
CA ILE A 118 -3.92 2.60 -4.66
C ILE A 118 -5.22 1.81 -4.45
N LEU A 119 -6.20 2.46 -3.83
CA LEU A 119 -7.53 1.90 -3.62
C LEU A 119 -8.50 2.36 -4.70
N ASP A 120 -8.41 3.65 -5.03
CA ASP A 120 -9.34 4.28 -5.96
C ASP A 120 -8.68 5.40 -6.73
N LEU A 121 -9.18 5.64 -7.93
CA LEU A 121 -8.78 6.69 -8.85
C LEU A 121 -10.01 7.33 -9.43
N SER A 122 -10.11 8.65 -9.34
CA SER A 122 -11.19 9.41 -9.97
C SER A 122 -10.65 10.60 -10.75
N PHE A 123 -11.38 11.00 -11.78
CA PHE A 123 -11.04 12.13 -12.64
C PHE A 123 -12.17 13.13 -12.69
N ASN A 124 -11.86 14.38 -12.41
CA ASN A 124 -12.84 15.48 -12.41
C ASN A 124 -12.34 16.60 -13.34
N GLY A 125 -12.32 16.31 -14.63
CA GLY A 125 -12.02 17.27 -15.68
C GLY A 125 -10.58 17.77 -15.77
N ASP A 126 -10.02 18.32 -14.70
CA ASP A 126 -8.66 18.86 -14.65
C ASP A 126 -7.81 18.25 -13.53
N LEU A 127 -8.43 17.50 -12.64
CA LEU A 127 -7.79 16.94 -11.46
C LEU A 127 -8.02 15.43 -11.39
N ILE A 128 -6.99 14.73 -10.99
CA ILE A 128 -7.02 13.29 -10.71
C ILE A 128 -6.89 13.11 -9.21
N GLU A 129 -7.86 12.45 -8.61
CA GLU A 129 -7.79 12.08 -7.19
C GLU A 129 -7.31 10.63 -7.06
N ILE A 130 -6.32 10.43 -6.22
CA ILE A 130 -5.72 9.12 -5.93
C ILE A 130 -5.91 8.83 -4.46
N GLN A 131 -6.72 7.82 -4.14
CA GLN A 131 -6.91 7.35 -2.78
C GLN A 131 -6.04 6.14 -2.51
N MET A 132 -5.31 6.19 -1.41
CA MET A 132 -4.34 5.15 -1.04
C MET A 132 -4.51 4.74 0.42
N ALA A 133 -4.20 3.48 0.70
CA ALA A 133 -4.07 2.97 2.06
C ALA A 133 -2.69 2.36 2.29
N ALA A 134 -2.19 2.45 3.52
CA ALA A 134 -0.94 1.83 3.89
C ALA A 134 -1.02 0.31 3.70
N LYS A 135 0.06 -0.26 3.17
CA LYS A 135 0.20 -1.71 3.07
C LYS A 135 0.38 -2.29 4.47
N ARG A 136 -0.49 -3.23 4.83
CA ARG A 136 -0.41 -3.92 6.12
C ARG A 136 0.46 -5.18 6.01
N PRO A 137 1.11 -5.61 7.10
CA PRO A 137 1.94 -6.82 7.08
C PRO A 137 1.20 -8.09 6.61
N TRP A 138 -0.12 -8.14 6.85
CA TRP A 138 -0.99 -9.26 6.47
C TRP A 138 -1.69 -9.09 5.12
N ASP A 139 -1.49 -7.96 4.42
CA ASP A 139 -1.97 -7.81 3.05
C ASP A 139 -1.24 -8.82 2.15
N ASN A 140 -1.99 -9.57 1.38
CA ASN A 140 -1.53 -10.69 0.54
C ASN A 140 -1.06 -11.96 1.31
N ILE A 141 -1.30 -12.03 2.61
CA ILE A 141 -1.19 -13.31 3.32
C ILE A 141 -2.49 -14.06 3.10
N GLN A 142 -2.38 -15.15 2.39
CA GLN A 142 -3.49 -16.07 2.20
C GLN A 142 -3.58 -17.00 3.40
N SER A 143 -4.74 -16.99 4.07
CA SER A 143 -4.99 -17.87 5.21
C SER A 143 -6.34 -18.59 4.98
N PRO A 144 -6.35 -19.91 4.95
CA PRO A 144 -5.22 -20.84 5.04
C PRO A 144 -4.31 -20.79 3.80
N SER A 145 -3.02 -21.05 4.00
CA SER A 145 -2.00 -21.04 2.92
C SER A 145 -2.01 -22.33 2.10
N GLU A 146 -2.49 -23.40 2.69
CA GLU A 146 -2.47 -24.73 2.09
C GLU A 146 -3.76 -25.06 1.39
N LYS A 147 -3.65 -25.76 0.28
CA LYS A 147 -4.76 -26.33 -0.48
C LYS A 147 -4.65 -27.85 -0.49
N SER A 148 -5.79 -28.51 -0.47
CA SER A 148 -5.87 -29.94 -0.76
C SER A 148 -5.51 -30.24 -2.21
N ASP A 149 -5.27 -31.51 -2.53
CA ASP A 149 -5.01 -31.97 -3.90
C ASP A 149 -6.14 -31.62 -4.89
N THR A 150 -7.34 -31.34 -4.38
CA THR A 150 -8.49 -30.89 -5.16
C THR A 150 -8.55 -29.37 -5.34
N GLY A 151 -7.55 -28.64 -4.82
CA GLY A 151 -7.47 -27.17 -4.92
C GLY A 151 -8.32 -26.40 -3.92
N VAL A 152 -9.00 -27.08 -3.02
CA VAL A 152 -9.79 -26.48 -1.93
C VAL A 152 -8.85 -26.08 -0.78
N TYR A 153 -9.06 -24.90 -0.19
CA TYR A 153 -8.25 -24.48 0.96
C TYR A 153 -8.51 -25.35 2.17
N VAL A 154 -7.43 -25.81 2.80
CA VAL A 154 -7.50 -26.56 4.06
C VAL A 154 -7.92 -25.58 5.16
N PRO A 155 -9.07 -25.79 5.83
CA PRO A 155 -9.51 -24.90 6.90
C PRO A 155 -8.57 -24.91 8.07
N ILE A 156 -8.36 -23.74 8.67
CA ILE A 156 -7.59 -23.59 9.91
C ILE A 156 -8.54 -23.87 11.07
N VAL A 157 -8.18 -24.84 11.89
CA VAL A 157 -8.96 -25.19 13.08
C VAL A 157 -8.25 -24.61 14.31
N TYR A 158 -9.00 -23.82 15.09
CA TYR A 158 -8.52 -23.20 16.33
C TYR A 158 -9.19 -23.87 17.52
N GLY A 159 -8.43 -24.06 18.58
CA GLY A 159 -8.94 -24.59 19.85
C GLY A 159 -8.11 -25.74 20.38
N ASP A 160 -8.45 -26.18 21.59
CA ASP A 160 -7.87 -27.40 22.19
C ASP A 160 -8.73 -28.61 21.78
N TYR A 161 -8.13 -29.46 20.97
CA TYR A 161 -8.78 -30.71 20.49
C TYR A 161 -8.22 -31.94 21.21
N THR A 162 -7.58 -31.75 22.35
CA THR A 162 -7.05 -32.86 23.15
C THR A 162 -8.20 -33.79 23.56
N GLY A 163 -8.14 -35.04 23.12
CA GLY A 163 -9.21 -36.02 23.37
C GLY A 163 -10.36 -36.02 22.35
N ALA A 164 -10.35 -35.12 21.36
CA ALA A 164 -11.28 -35.26 20.24
C ALA A 164 -10.88 -36.41 19.33
N VAL A 165 -11.86 -37.19 18.90
CA VAL A 165 -11.63 -38.25 17.92
C VAL A 165 -11.47 -37.58 16.55
N ALA A 166 -10.38 -37.87 15.86
CA ALA A 166 -10.06 -37.26 14.56
C ALA A 166 -11.23 -37.36 13.58
N ASP A 167 -11.92 -38.46 13.54
CA ASP A 167 -13.05 -38.73 12.66
C ASP A 167 -14.29 -37.85 12.93
N SER A 168 -14.37 -37.26 14.13
CA SER A 168 -15.48 -36.35 14.45
C SER A 168 -15.24 -34.92 13.99
N ILE A 169 -13.98 -34.60 13.70
CA ILE A 169 -13.58 -33.24 13.24
C ILE A 169 -13.41 -33.23 11.73
N VAL A 170 -13.02 -34.35 11.16
CA VAL A 170 -12.87 -34.51 9.71
C VAL A 170 -14.25 -34.79 9.10
N SER A 171 -14.85 -33.78 8.49
CA SER A 171 -16.00 -33.98 7.67
C SER A 171 -15.60 -34.73 6.39
N THR A 172 -16.41 -35.70 5.98
CA THR A 172 -16.26 -36.44 4.71
C THR A 172 -16.26 -35.51 3.47
N ASN A 173 -16.49 -34.23 3.66
CA ASN A 173 -16.53 -33.20 2.62
C ASN A 173 -15.28 -32.30 2.65
N ASN A 174 -14.10 -32.85 2.46
CA ASN A 174 -12.89 -32.10 2.10
C ASN A 174 -12.14 -31.37 3.24
N VAL A 175 -12.26 -31.79 4.47
CA VAL A 175 -11.33 -31.36 5.53
C VAL A 175 -10.34 -32.50 5.76
N PHE A 176 -9.12 -32.30 5.32
CA PHE A 176 -8.03 -33.20 5.66
C PHE A 176 -7.31 -32.67 6.90
N MET A 177 -7.33 -33.46 7.96
CA MET A 177 -6.56 -33.16 9.17
C MET A 177 -5.65 -34.35 9.47
N ASP A 178 -4.38 -34.08 9.52
CA ASP A 178 -3.40 -35.09 9.93
C ASP A 178 -3.53 -35.36 11.43
N ASN A 179 -3.75 -36.61 11.80
CA ASN A 179 -3.82 -37.04 13.19
C ASN A 179 -2.62 -36.63 14.03
N ALA A 180 -1.46 -36.48 13.39
CA ALA A 180 -0.22 -36.09 14.09
C ALA A 180 -0.23 -34.64 14.54
N SER A 181 -1.01 -33.77 13.89
CA SER A 181 -1.11 -32.35 14.24
C SER A 181 -2.10 -32.07 15.36
N MET A 182 -3.01 -33.01 15.66
CA MET A 182 -4.03 -32.83 16.68
C MET A 182 -3.60 -33.29 18.10
N SER A 183 -2.54 -34.08 18.20
CA SER A 183 -2.04 -34.59 19.49
C SER A 183 -1.00 -33.71 20.18
N ARG A 184 -0.71 -32.53 19.65
CA ARG A 184 0.37 -31.66 20.10
C ARG A 184 -0.04 -30.20 20.36
N GLY A 185 -1.28 -29.99 20.75
CA GLY A 185 -1.70 -28.71 21.30
C GLY A 185 -1.14 -28.49 22.71
#